data_5139fc7d7f3b29d94aff7e391e2b6f7b
#
_entry.id   5139fc7d7f3b29d94aff7e391e2b6f7b
#
_cell.length_a   1.000
_cell.length_b   1.000
_cell.length_c   1.000
_cell.angle_alpha   90.00
_cell.angle_beta   90.00
_cell.angle_gamma   90.00
#
_symmetry.space_group_name_H-M   'P 1'
#
loop_
_entity.id
_entity.type
_entity.pdbx_description
1 polymer ?
#
loop_
_entity_poly.entity_id
_entity_poly.type
_entity_poly.pdbx_seq_one_letter_code
_entity_poly.pdbx_strand_id
1 'polypeptide(L)'
;MAAQLAGALRPPRIELFFKTPAELKERLRDLTAAGYRSFNLVNKDKKDPMLAWVDVCCEELGPGDDVCAHFSSKYNARGGPALAERLAALAARSQASGVALSTLLVSGSGKRKKGHFASDLAGALNAPPSPVGVAFNPYEDDMEKERAALAAKLKGGGVSSVWLQFGVRLEDLDRELLWLRASFPSLELVGSVFLPTKKLIAQQKFRPWNGVALSDEYLSGPEAAERVTRQLLAVYAKHDVRPLVEAPGVRTAKDLAVVSRLFGEPAPPAKKRRL
;
A
#
# COMPACT_ATOMS: atom_id res chain seq x y z
N MET A 1 7.79 -2.92 34.28
CA MET A 1 8.75 -2.22 33.44
C MET A 1 8.76 -2.82 32.03
N ALA A 2 7.72 -2.59 31.21
CA ALA A 2 7.64 -3.08 29.82
C ALA A 2 6.71 -2.17 28.98
N ALA A 3 6.82 -0.85 29.10
CA ALA A 3 5.93 0.11 28.42
C ALA A 3 6.68 1.22 27.70
N GLN A 4 7.88 0.97 27.17
CA GLN A 4 8.70 2.06 26.64
C GLN A 4 9.52 1.76 25.39
N LEU A 5 9.02 0.91 24.47
CA LEU A 5 9.60 0.77 23.11
C LEU A 5 8.53 0.45 22.05
N ALA A 6 7.32 0.95 22.18
CA ALA A 6 6.44 1.01 21.03
C ALA A 6 6.87 2.23 20.20
N GLY A 7 7.54 2.01 19.08
CA GLY A 7 7.82 3.06 18.11
C GLY A 7 6.51 3.79 17.74
N ALA A 8 6.56 5.09 17.48
CA ALA A 8 5.37 5.81 17.05
C ALA A 8 4.90 5.24 15.71
N LEU A 9 3.60 4.93 15.62
CA LEU A 9 3.01 4.46 14.37
C LEU A 9 3.16 5.52 13.28
N ARG A 10 3.69 5.14 12.13
CA ARG A 10 3.83 6.05 10.98
C ARG A 10 2.46 6.48 10.45
N PRO A 11 2.30 7.73 9.96
CA PRO A 11 1.06 8.17 9.33
C PRO A 11 0.66 7.23 8.18
N PRO A 12 -0.62 6.83 8.10
CA PRO A 12 -1.06 5.87 7.10
C PRO A 12 -1.03 6.44 5.69
N ARG A 13 -0.85 5.55 4.71
CA ARG A 13 -1.19 5.77 3.31
C ARG A 13 -2.67 5.50 3.11
N ILE A 14 -3.31 6.17 2.16
CA ILE A 14 -4.72 5.98 1.84
C ILE A 14 -4.86 5.52 0.39
N GLU A 15 -5.49 4.36 0.17
CA GLU A 15 -5.87 3.91 -1.15
C GLU A 15 -7.07 4.70 -1.67
N LEU A 16 -6.96 5.26 -2.87
CA LEU A 16 -7.95 6.15 -3.46
C LEU A 16 -8.99 5.36 -4.28
N PHE A 17 -10.26 5.60 -3.96
CA PHE A 17 -11.41 5.04 -4.66
C PHE A 17 -12.19 6.15 -5.38
N PHE A 18 -12.18 6.13 -6.69
CA PHE A 18 -12.81 7.12 -7.57
C PHE A 18 -13.20 6.49 -8.92
N LYS A 19 -14.03 7.18 -9.69
CA LYS A 19 -14.45 6.79 -11.04
C LYS A 19 -14.10 7.86 -12.08
N THR A 20 -14.02 9.12 -11.67
CA THR A 20 -13.80 10.27 -12.55
C THR A 20 -12.64 11.14 -12.03
N PRO A 21 -12.03 11.99 -12.90
CA PRO A 21 -11.02 12.96 -12.47
C PRO A 21 -11.56 13.94 -11.40
N ALA A 22 -12.83 14.35 -11.53
CA ALA A 22 -13.47 15.25 -10.56
C ALA A 22 -13.56 14.61 -9.18
N GLU A 23 -14.02 13.36 -9.09
CA GLU A 23 -14.06 12.61 -7.83
C GLU A 23 -12.66 12.41 -7.23
N LEU A 24 -11.63 12.18 -8.06
CA LEU A 24 -10.25 12.07 -7.59
C LEU A 24 -9.77 13.38 -6.97
N LYS A 25 -9.99 14.53 -7.65
CA LYS A 25 -9.64 15.85 -7.14
C LYS A 25 -10.33 16.16 -5.81
N GLU A 26 -11.65 15.95 -5.75
CA GLU A 26 -12.43 16.14 -4.52
C GLU A 26 -11.85 15.28 -3.37
N ARG A 27 -11.62 14.00 -3.63
CA ARG A 27 -11.08 13.07 -2.64
C ARG A 27 -9.69 13.50 -2.13
N LEU A 28 -8.82 13.92 -3.03
CA LEU A 28 -7.49 14.42 -2.64
C LEU A 28 -7.59 15.67 -1.77
N ARG A 29 -8.47 16.63 -2.11
CA ARG A 29 -8.69 17.85 -1.32
C ARG A 29 -9.21 17.52 0.09
N ASP A 30 -10.20 16.66 0.19
CA ASP A 30 -10.77 16.24 1.48
C ASP A 30 -9.71 15.57 2.38
N LEU A 31 -8.95 14.64 1.80
CA LEU A 31 -7.93 13.90 2.55
C LEU A 31 -6.73 14.79 2.92
N THR A 32 -6.31 15.67 2.05
CA THR A 32 -5.23 16.63 2.36
C THR A 32 -5.66 17.68 3.37
N ALA A 33 -6.92 18.13 3.32
CA ALA A 33 -7.50 19.01 4.36
C ALA A 33 -7.54 18.31 5.72
N ALA A 34 -7.78 17.00 5.74
CA ALA A 34 -7.72 16.17 6.95
C ALA A 34 -6.29 15.81 7.38
N GLY A 35 -5.24 16.28 6.67
CA GLY A 35 -3.83 16.10 7.04
C GLY A 35 -3.15 14.88 6.43
N TYR A 36 -3.82 14.05 5.61
CA TYR A 36 -3.19 12.92 4.94
C TYR A 36 -2.35 13.37 3.75
N ARG A 37 -1.17 12.75 3.55
CA ARG A 37 -0.16 13.17 2.58
C ARG A 37 0.33 12.05 1.67
N SER A 38 -0.19 10.83 1.85
CA SER A 38 0.34 9.64 1.18
C SER A 38 -0.80 8.82 0.60
N PHE A 39 -0.75 8.60 -0.71
CA PHE A 39 -1.87 8.03 -1.45
C PHE A 39 -1.46 6.87 -2.34
N ASN A 40 -2.42 5.99 -2.62
CA ASN A 40 -2.24 4.87 -3.54
C ASN A 40 -3.29 4.91 -4.66
N LEU A 41 -2.82 4.70 -5.89
CA LEU A 41 -3.64 4.53 -7.09
C LEU A 41 -3.57 3.07 -7.54
N VAL A 42 -4.71 2.38 -7.55
CA VAL A 42 -4.80 0.97 -7.95
C VAL A 42 -5.01 0.84 -9.46
N ASN A 43 -4.23 -0.02 -10.11
CA ASN A 43 -4.42 -0.35 -11.53
C ASN A 43 -5.54 -1.39 -11.67
N LYS A 44 -6.74 -0.96 -12.05
CA LYS A 44 -7.97 -1.77 -12.03
C LYS A 44 -8.12 -2.69 -13.25
N ASP A 45 -7.72 -2.23 -14.43
CA ASP A 45 -7.83 -2.98 -15.68
C ASP A 45 -6.82 -2.50 -16.75
N LYS A 46 -6.92 -3.07 -17.97
CA LYS A 46 -6.04 -2.74 -19.11
C LYS A 46 -6.22 -1.33 -19.66
N LYS A 47 -7.40 -0.76 -19.50
CA LYS A 47 -7.78 0.56 -20.05
C LYS A 47 -7.54 1.67 -19.02
N ASP A 48 -7.10 1.31 -17.83
CA ASP A 48 -6.88 2.26 -16.74
C ASP A 48 -5.80 3.30 -17.13
N PRO A 49 -6.18 4.57 -17.31
CA PRO A 49 -5.26 5.61 -17.75
C PRO A 49 -4.38 6.11 -16.59
N MET A 50 -3.60 5.21 -15.99
CA MET A 50 -2.86 5.43 -14.76
C MET A 50 -2.02 6.72 -14.76
N LEU A 51 -1.34 7.04 -15.87
CA LEU A 51 -0.55 8.27 -15.94
C LEU A 51 -1.43 9.53 -15.91
N ALA A 52 -2.64 9.48 -16.51
CA ALA A 52 -3.57 10.59 -16.41
C ALA A 52 -4.10 10.77 -14.97
N TRP A 53 -4.28 9.68 -14.21
CA TRP A 53 -4.60 9.79 -12.78
C TRP A 53 -3.45 10.37 -11.96
N VAL A 54 -2.21 10.02 -12.30
CA VAL A 54 -1.01 10.62 -11.68
C VAL A 54 -0.94 12.12 -12.03
N ASP A 55 -1.25 12.53 -13.25
CA ASP A 55 -1.29 13.94 -13.64
C ASP A 55 -2.28 14.72 -12.76
N VAL A 56 -3.50 14.19 -12.56
CA VAL A 56 -4.49 14.78 -11.63
C VAL A 56 -3.95 14.88 -10.20
N CYS A 57 -3.22 13.87 -9.73
CA CYS A 57 -2.59 13.94 -8.41
C CYS A 57 -1.52 15.04 -8.35
N CYS A 58 -0.68 15.16 -9.37
CA CYS A 58 0.35 16.21 -9.44
C CYS A 58 -0.22 17.65 -9.52
N GLU A 59 -1.44 17.83 -10.08
CA GLU A 59 -2.15 19.11 -10.08
C GLU A 59 -2.68 19.51 -8.68
N GLU A 60 -3.10 18.54 -7.87
CA GLU A 60 -3.75 18.78 -6.56
C GLU A 60 -2.77 18.70 -5.37
N LEU A 61 -1.65 18.02 -5.53
CA LEU A 61 -0.65 17.75 -4.50
C LEU A 61 0.61 18.57 -4.73
N GLY A 62 1.53 18.54 -3.79
CA GLY A 62 2.80 19.28 -3.88
C GLY A 62 3.94 18.64 -3.10
N PRO A 63 5.04 19.39 -2.87
CA PRO A 63 6.16 18.90 -2.10
C PRO A 63 5.76 18.44 -0.70
N GLY A 64 6.23 17.26 -0.32
CA GLY A 64 5.89 16.60 0.94
C GLY A 64 4.71 15.61 0.84
N ASP A 65 3.99 15.60 -0.30
CA ASP A 65 2.99 14.57 -0.60
C ASP A 65 3.64 13.42 -1.39
N ASP A 66 3.10 12.20 -1.25
CA ASP A 66 3.57 11.06 -2.02
C ASP A 66 2.42 10.22 -2.61
N VAL A 67 2.61 9.70 -3.83
CA VAL A 67 1.66 8.85 -4.53
C VAL A 67 2.35 7.59 -5.04
N CYS A 68 1.79 6.44 -4.68
CA CYS A 68 2.19 5.15 -5.23
C CYS A 68 1.19 4.72 -6.31
N ALA A 69 1.63 4.63 -7.55
CA ALA A 69 0.82 4.17 -8.68
C ALA A 69 1.09 2.68 -8.95
N HIS A 70 0.07 1.83 -8.83
CA HIS A 70 0.23 0.40 -9.05
C HIS A 70 0.51 0.09 -10.53
N PHE A 71 1.39 -0.88 -10.76
CA PHE A 71 1.64 -1.47 -12.07
C PHE A 71 1.31 -2.96 -12.02
N SER A 72 0.16 -3.33 -12.59
CA SER A 72 -0.20 -4.74 -12.72
C SER A 72 0.40 -5.33 -13.99
N SER A 73 1.34 -6.27 -13.85
CA SER A 73 1.95 -6.94 -15.00
C SER A 73 0.94 -7.78 -15.79
N LYS A 74 -0.20 -8.17 -15.19
CA LYS A 74 -1.33 -8.81 -15.87
C LYS A 74 -1.96 -7.92 -16.95
N TYR A 75 -1.99 -6.62 -16.72
CA TYR A 75 -2.60 -5.64 -17.62
C TYR A 75 -1.63 -5.00 -18.60
N ASN A 76 -0.32 -5.23 -18.41
CA ASN A 76 0.75 -4.63 -19.21
C ASN A 76 1.51 -5.72 -19.98
N ALA A 77 0.97 -6.12 -21.13
CA ALA A 77 1.48 -7.24 -21.93
C ALA A 77 2.92 -7.07 -22.42
N ARG A 78 3.42 -5.82 -22.55
CA ARG A 78 4.79 -5.51 -22.96
C ARG A 78 5.82 -5.72 -21.83
N GLY A 79 5.38 -5.98 -20.60
CA GLY A 79 6.26 -6.32 -19.47
C GLY A 79 7.33 -5.26 -19.16
N GLY A 80 8.59 -5.64 -19.28
CA GLY A 80 9.74 -4.78 -18.93
C GLY A 80 9.78 -3.43 -19.65
N PRO A 81 9.63 -3.34 -20.98
CA PRO A 81 9.57 -2.05 -21.68
C PRO A 81 8.45 -1.14 -21.17
N ALA A 82 7.23 -1.67 -20.90
CA ALA A 82 6.14 -0.87 -20.37
C ALA A 82 6.42 -0.40 -18.93
N LEU A 83 7.09 -1.22 -18.12
CA LEU A 83 7.52 -0.83 -16.78
C LEU A 83 8.56 0.29 -16.85
N ALA A 84 9.59 0.15 -17.69
CA ALA A 84 10.64 1.16 -17.86
C ALA A 84 10.07 2.52 -18.30
N GLU A 85 9.16 2.53 -19.29
CA GLU A 85 8.46 3.74 -19.72
C GLU A 85 7.64 4.36 -18.57
N ARG A 86 6.97 3.55 -17.78
CA ARG A 86 6.20 4.01 -16.62
C ARG A 86 7.11 4.66 -15.57
N LEU A 87 8.22 4.02 -15.22
CA LEU A 87 9.15 4.53 -14.21
C LEU A 87 9.80 5.85 -14.65
N ALA A 88 10.20 5.96 -15.93
CA ALA A 88 10.71 7.20 -16.50
C ALA A 88 9.66 8.33 -16.47
N ALA A 89 8.42 8.01 -16.85
CA ALA A 89 7.31 8.97 -16.85
C ALA A 89 6.97 9.45 -15.43
N LEU A 90 7.04 8.60 -14.41
CA LEU A 90 6.84 8.99 -13.01
C LEU A 90 7.99 9.86 -12.50
N ALA A 91 9.24 9.51 -12.82
CA ALA A 91 10.40 10.32 -12.44
C ALA A 91 10.30 11.76 -12.98
N ALA A 92 9.95 11.92 -14.27
CA ALA A 92 9.77 13.23 -14.87
C ALA A 92 8.65 14.05 -14.20
N ARG A 93 7.51 13.41 -13.88
CA ARG A 93 6.40 14.06 -13.17
C ARG A 93 6.75 14.45 -11.74
N SER A 94 7.46 13.57 -11.03
CA SER A 94 7.94 13.83 -9.69
C SER A 94 8.86 15.06 -9.66
N GLN A 95 9.79 15.15 -10.61
CA GLN A 95 10.67 16.30 -10.75
C GLN A 95 9.91 17.59 -11.05
N ALA A 96 8.90 17.53 -11.92
CA ALA A 96 8.13 18.70 -12.33
C ALA A 96 7.18 19.21 -11.24
N SER A 97 6.53 18.32 -10.48
CA SER A 97 5.51 18.67 -9.48
C SER A 97 6.03 18.78 -8.05
N GLY A 98 7.18 18.18 -7.75
CA GLY A 98 7.68 18.01 -6.38
C GLY A 98 6.96 16.93 -5.58
N VAL A 99 5.95 16.25 -6.13
CA VAL A 99 5.26 15.11 -5.50
C VAL A 99 6.16 13.89 -5.60
N ALA A 100 6.38 13.17 -4.49
CA ALA A 100 7.13 11.93 -4.52
C ALA A 100 6.29 10.83 -5.20
N LEU A 101 6.76 10.29 -6.32
CA LEU A 101 6.06 9.27 -7.10
C LEU A 101 6.80 7.94 -7.05
N SER A 102 6.05 6.85 -6.80
CA SER A 102 6.56 5.50 -6.75
C SER A 102 5.62 4.50 -7.45
N THR A 103 6.07 3.27 -7.62
CA THR A 103 5.30 2.19 -8.23
C THR A 103 5.24 0.98 -7.32
N LEU A 104 4.04 0.42 -7.08
CA LEU A 104 3.88 -0.94 -6.57
C LEU A 104 3.69 -1.91 -7.74
N LEU A 105 4.68 -2.78 -7.95
CA LEU A 105 4.65 -3.80 -8.99
C LEU A 105 3.94 -5.06 -8.48
N VAL A 106 2.81 -5.38 -9.08
CA VAL A 106 2.00 -6.55 -8.72
C VAL A 106 1.75 -7.46 -9.91
N SER A 107 1.58 -8.74 -9.63
CA SER A 107 1.23 -9.71 -10.66
C SER A 107 -0.23 -9.57 -11.14
N GLY A 108 -1.12 -9.07 -10.29
CA GLY A 108 -2.56 -9.08 -10.49
C GLY A 108 -3.19 -10.43 -10.10
N SER A 109 -4.45 -10.42 -9.67
CA SER A 109 -5.18 -11.60 -9.21
C SER A 109 -5.71 -12.46 -10.36
N GLY A 110 -5.98 -13.76 -10.07
CA GLY A 110 -6.62 -14.73 -10.96
C GLY A 110 -5.69 -15.44 -11.95
N LYS A 111 -6.26 -16.43 -12.68
CA LYS A 111 -5.48 -17.27 -13.62
C LYS A 111 -4.85 -16.44 -14.74
N ARG A 112 -3.59 -16.71 -15.03
CA ARG A 112 -2.84 -16.16 -16.17
C ARG A 112 -2.73 -17.19 -17.26
N LYS A 113 -3.02 -16.78 -18.50
CA LYS A 113 -2.74 -17.61 -19.68
C LYS A 113 -1.38 -17.30 -20.30
N LYS A 114 -0.91 -16.04 -20.22
CA LYS A 114 0.37 -15.56 -20.77
C LYS A 114 0.78 -14.25 -20.05
N GLY A 115 2.06 -13.90 -20.06
CA GLY A 115 2.57 -12.60 -19.61
C GLY A 115 3.71 -12.71 -18.60
N HIS A 116 4.22 -11.57 -18.17
CA HIS A 116 5.35 -11.45 -17.24
C HIS A 116 4.87 -11.56 -15.80
N PHE A 117 5.64 -12.23 -14.95
CA PHE A 117 5.43 -12.19 -13.51
C PHE A 117 6.09 -10.95 -12.91
N ALA A 118 5.50 -10.44 -11.82
CA ALA A 118 6.10 -9.31 -11.10
C ALA A 118 7.50 -9.67 -10.56
N SER A 119 7.74 -10.93 -10.21
CA SER A 119 9.05 -11.43 -9.78
C SER A 119 10.13 -11.24 -10.85
N ASP A 120 9.82 -11.59 -12.10
CA ASP A 120 10.78 -11.49 -13.20
C ASP A 120 11.11 -10.03 -13.54
N LEU A 121 10.06 -9.20 -13.56
CA LEU A 121 10.22 -7.77 -13.83
C LEU A 121 11.00 -7.07 -12.71
N ALA A 122 10.67 -7.36 -11.44
CA ALA A 122 11.35 -6.76 -10.29
C ALA A 122 12.80 -7.22 -10.18
N GLY A 123 13.05 -8.52 -10.34
CA GLY A 123 14.40 -9.11 -10.28
C GLY A 123 15.37 -8.61 -11.36
N ALA A 124 14.84 -8.06 -12.46
CA ALA A 124 15.62 -7.45 -13.52
C ALA A 124 15.89 -5.93 -13.31
N LEU A 125 15.28 -5.30 -12.29
CA LEU A 125 15.48 -3.87 -12.03
C LEU A 125 16.82 -3.61 -11.37
N ASN A 126 17.54 -2.64 -11.91
CA ASN A 126 18.77 -2.10 -11.33
C ASN A 126 18.69 -0.57 -11.40
N ALA A 127 18.77 0.11 -10.24
CA ALA A 127 18.71 1.56 -10.11
C ALA A 127 17.59 2.23 -10.95
N PRO A 128 16.31 1.87 -10.77
CA PRO A 128 15.21 2.46 -11.54
C PRO A 128 15.09 3.96 -11.24
N PRO A 129 14.63 4.78 -12.22
CA PRO A 129 14.55 6.22 -12.06
C PRO A 129 13.45 6.67 -11.08
N SER A 130 12.56 5.79 -10.66
CA SER A 130 11.51 6.02 -9.66
C SER A 130 11.44 4.82 -8.71
N PRO A 131 11.15 5.02 -7.41
CA PRO A 131 11.09 3.95 -6.43
C PRO A 131 10.09 2.85 -6.79
N VAL A 132 10.46 1.59 -6.55
CA VAL A 132 9.63 0.42 -6.85
C VAL A 132 9.42 -0.41 -5.60
N GLY A 133 8.16 -0.74 -5.32
CA GLY A 133 7.75 -1.69 -4.30
C GLY A 133 7.28 -3.01 -4.89
N VAL A 134 7.34 -4.08 -4.11
CA VAL A 134 6.84 -5.41 -4.46
C VAL A 134 5.98 -5.99 -3.35
N ALA A 135 5.02 -6.86 -3.69
CA ALA A 135 4.17 -7.51 -2.71
C ALA A 135 4.85 -8.72 -2.07
N PHE A 136 4.51 -8.96 -0.79
CA PHE A 136 4.87 -10.13 0.01
C PHE A 136 3.66 -10.54 0.85
N ASN A 137 3.38 -11.83 0.94
CA ASN A 137 2.29 -12.35 1.76
C ASN A 137 2.83 -13.08 3.00
N PRO A 138 2.82 -12.47 4.19
CA PRO A 138 3.34 -13.09 5.41
C PRO A 138 2.45 -14.22 5.96
N TYR A 139 1.39 -14.61 5.25
CA TYR A 139 0.38 -15.57 5.67
C TYR A 139 0.28 -16.79 4.74
N GLU A 140 1.21 -16.94 3.79
CA GLU A 140 1.26 -18.12 2.91
C GLU A 140 1.56 -19.38 3.73
N ASP A 141 0.97 -20.51 3.31
CA ASP A 141 1.20 -21.79 3.97
C ASP A 141 2.65 -22.28 3.74
N ASP A 142 3.20 -22.01 2.55
CA ASP A 142 4.59 -22.32 2.18
C ASP A 142 5.44 -21.03 2.26
N MET A 143 5.86 -20.65 3.45
CA MET A 143 6.66 -19.45 3.69
C MET A 143 8.07 -19.54 3.10
N GLU A 144 8.66 -20.72 2.95
CA GLU A 144 9.97 -20.86 2.30
C GLU A 144 9.88 -20.45 0.83
N LYS A 145 8.84 -20.89 0.15
CA LYS A 145 8.56 -20.52 -1.24
C LYS A 145 8.27 -19.02 -1.38
N GLU A 146 7.49 -18.43 -0.47
CA GLU A 146 7.17 -16.98 -0.52
C GLU A 146 8.42 -16.14 -0.24
N ARG A 147 9.27 -16.52 0.73
CA ARG A 147 10.56 -15.88 0.98
C ARG A 147 11.51 -16.00 -0.22
N ALA A 148 11.58 -17.17 -0.85
CA ALA A 148 12.36 -17.37 -2.07
C ALA A 148 11.83 -16.50 -3.23
N ALA A 149 10.51 -16.39 -3.37
CA ALA A 149 9.88 -15.52 -4.36
C ALA A 149 10.19 -14.03 -4.09
N LEU A 150 10.20 -13.60 -2.83
CA LEU A 150 10.62 -12.24 -2.46
C LEU A 150 12.10 -12.02 -2.78
N ALA A 151 13.00 -12.94 -2.41
CA ALA A 151 14.42 -12.83 -2.72
C ALA A 151 14.66 -12.70 -4.23
N ALA A 152 13.92 -13.44 -5.06
CA ALA A 152 13.97 -13.30 -6.51
C ALA A 152 13.53 -11.91 -7.00
N LYS A 153 12.51 -11.30 -6.39
CA LYS A 153 12.07 -9.92 -6.69
C LYS A 153 13.15 -8.89 -6.32
N LEU A 154 13.91 -9.13 -5.26
CA LEU A 154 14.91 -8.20 -4.73
C LEU A 154 16.29 -8.35 -5.39
N LYS A 155 16.52 -9.40 -6.18
CA LYS A 155 17.82 -9.77 -6.75
C LYS A 155 18.52 -8.65 -7.53
N GLY A 156 17.74 -7.85 -8.27
CA GLY A 156 18.28 -6.75 -9.09
C GLY A 156 18.70 -5.50 -8.31
N GLY A 157 18.38 -5.42 -7.00
CA GLY A 157 18.69 -4.26 -6.16
C GLY A 157 17.86 -3.01 -6.43
N GLY A 158 16.95 -3.03 -7.41
CA GLY A 158 16.13 -1.87 -7.78
C GLY A 158 14.82 -1.72 -7.00
N VAL A 159 14.55 -2.59 -6.03
CA VAL A 159 13.35 -2.53 -5.19
C VAL A 159 13.65 -1.79 -3.90
N SER A 160 12.81 -0.81 -3.53
CA SER A 160 12.98 0.05 -2.35
C SER A 160 11.98 -0.23 -1.23
N SER A 161 10.88 -0.94 -1.51
CA SER A 161 9.85 -1.23 -0.51
C SER A 161 9.18 -2.60 -0.68
N VAL A 162 8.73 -3.17 0.44
CA VAL A 162 7.94 -4.41 0.49
C VAL A 162 6.56 -4.11 1.05
N TRP A 163 5.53 -4.56 0.35
CA TRP A 163 4.13 -4.31 0.64
C TRP A 163 3.46 -5.61 1.09
N LEU A 164 3.01 -5.61 2.34
CA LEU A 164 2.48 -6.80 3.00
C LEU A 164 1.00 -6.99 2.66
N GLN A 165 0.63 -8.21 2.33
CA GLN A 165 -0.79 -8.59 2.21
C GLN A 165 -1.50 -8.40 3.55
N PHE A 166 -2.80 -8.09 3.50
CA PHE A 166 -3.63 -7.99 4.70
C PHE A 166 -3.88 -9.34 5.35
N GLY A 167 -3.75 -9.37 6.67
CA GLY A 167 -4.12 -10.49 7.51
C GLY A 167 -3.98 -10.14 8.98
N VAL A 168 -4.53 -10.99 9.85
CA VAL A 168 -4.58 -10.79 11.29
C VAL A 168 -4.07 -11.99 12.09
N ARG A 169 -3.29 -12.89 11.47
CA ARG A 169 -2.51 -13.89 12.17
C ARG A 169 -1.23 -13.22 12.70
N LEU A 170 -1.34 -12.58 13.87
CA LEU A 170 -0.32 -11.64 14.36
C LEU A 170 1.02 -12.29 14.66
N GLU A 171 1.03 -13.54 15.10
CA GLU A 171 2.27 -14.31 15.38
C GLU A 171 3.03 -14.60 14.08
N ASP A 172 2.32 -14.99 13.01
CA ASP A 172 2.92 -15.21 11.70
C ASP A 172 3.51 -13.90 11.18
N LEU A 173 2.74 -12.81 11.26
CA LEU A 173 3.19 -11.49 10.86
C LEU A 173 4.44 -11.04 11.62
N ASP A 174 4.44 -11.13 12.95
CA ASP A 174 5.57 -10.73 13.79
C ASP A 174 6.85 -11.50 13.42
N ARG A 175 6.72 -12.81 13.21
CA ARG A 175 7.82 -13.70 12.78
C ARG A 175 8.38 -13.27 11.42
N GLU A 176 7.51 -13.00 10.44
CA GLU A 176 7.94 -12.61 9.09
C GLU A 176 8.52 -11.19 9.05
N LEU A 177 8.02 -10.27 9.87
CA LEU A 177 8.59 -8.93 10.01
C LEU A 177 9.98 -8.95 10.66
N LEU A 178 10.20 -9.81 11.66
CA LEU A 178 11.55 -10.04 12.22
C LEU A 178 12.50 -10.54 11.15
N TRP A 179 12.09 -11.52 10.35
CA TRP A 179 12.90 -12.03 9.24
C TRP A 179 13.19 -10.94 8.19
N LEU A 180 12.18 -10.15 7.78
CA LEU A 180 12.35 -9.06 6.82
C LEU A 180 13.34 -8.01 7.32
N ARG A 181 13.23 -7.58 8.58
CA ARG A 181 14.14 -6.59 9.17
C ARG A 181 15.57 -7.11 9.32
N ALA A 182 15.74 -8.39 9.64
CA ALA A 182 17.05 -9.01 9.71
C ALA A 182 17.70 -9.19 8.32
N SER A 183 16.91 -9.58 7.32
CA SER A 183 17.42 -9.89 5.97
C SER A 183 17.56 -8.65 5.08
N PHE A 184 16.69 -7.65 5.25
CA PHE A 184 16.57 -6.47 4.37
C PHE A 184 16.30 -5.20 5.18
N PRO A 185 17.22 -4.75 6.05
CA PRO A 185 16.98 -3.66 7.00
C PRO A 185 16.70 -2.30 6.36
N SER A 186 17.14 -2.06 5.13
CA SER A 186 16.98 -0.80 4.41
C SER A 186 15.66 -0.66 3.66
N LEU A 187 14.88 -1.74 3.51
CA LEU A 187 13.62 -1.68 2.78
C LEU A 187 12.53 -0.99 3.59
N GLU A 188 11.78 -0.11 2.96
CA GLU A 188 10.53 0.38 3.52
C GLU A 188 9.51 -0.76 3.57
N LEU A 189 8.83 -0.93 4.70
CA LEU A 189 7.73 -1.88 4.85
C LEU A 189 6.41 -1.13 4.87
N VAL A 190 5.46 -1.56 4.04
CA VAL A 190 4.10 -1.02 4.00
C VAL A 190 3.12 -2.16 4.27
N GLY A 191 2.24 -1.99 5.24
CA GLY A 191 1.33 -3.04 5.69
C GLY A 191 -0.13 -2.67 5.46
N SER A 192 -0.86 -3.54 4.77
CA SER A 192 -2.29 -3.36 4.50
C SER A 192 -3.13 -3.33 5.77
N VAL A 193 -4.14 -2.47 5.79
CA VAL A 193 -5.14 -2.35 6.86
C VAL A 193 -6.53 -2.22 6.23
N PHE A 194 -7.46 -3.07 6.67
CA PHE A 194 -8.86 -2.94 6.30
C PHE A 194 -9.64 -2.18 7.36
N LEU A 195 -10.50 -1.25 6.93
CA LEU A 195 -11.40 -0.58 7.86
C LEU A 195 -12.48 -1.56 8.34
N PRO A 196 -12.67 -1.75 9.67
CA PRO A 196 -13.55 -2.76 10.23
C PRO A 196 -15.05 -2.35 10.12
N THR A 197 -15.59 -2.40 8.90
CA THR A 197 -16.98 -2.07 8.63
C THR A 197 -17.88 -3.31 8.58
N LYS A 198 -19.16 -3.18 8.97
CA LYS A 198 -20.14 -4.28 8.86
C LYS A 198 -20.18 -4.88 7.45
N LYS A 199 -20.13 -4.01 6.42
CA LYS A 199 -20.18 -4.42 5.01
C LYS A 199 -18.97 -5.27 4.62
N LEU A 200 -17.77 -4.85 5.00
CA LEU A 200 -16.54 -5.58 4.68
C LEU A 200 -16.52 -6.94 5.39
N ILE A 201 -16.86 -6.97 6.68
CA ILE A 201 -16.93 -8.21 7.46
C ILE A 201 -17.92 -9.19 6.85
N ALA A 202 -19.13 -8.74 6.51
CA ALA A 202 -20.14 -9.58 5.84
C ALA A 202 -19.63 -10.10 4.49
N GLN A 203 -18.97 -9.26 3.69
CA GLN A 203 -18.38 -9.67 2.41
C GLN A 203 -17.31 -10.73 2.61
N GLN A 204 -16.41 -10.55 3.58
CA GLN A 204 -15.33 -11.50 3.84
C GLN A 204 -15.87 -12.85 4.37
N LYS A 205 -16.93 -12.85 5.17
CA LYS A 205 -17.62 -14.08 5.58
C LYS A 205 -18.23 -14.83 4.42
N PHE A 206 -18.89 -14.11 3.51
CA PHE A 206 -19.61 -14.72 2.38
C PHE A 206 -18.68 -15.10 1.23
N ARG A 207 -17.72 -14.24 0.94
CA ARG A 207 -16.77 -14.41 -0.19
C ARG A 207 -15.39 -13.88 0.23
N PRO A 208 -14.61 -14.69 0.95
CA PRO A 208 -13.27 -14.29 1.38
C PRO A 208 -12.39 -13.98 0.17
N TRP A 209 -11.55 -12.98 0.30
CA TRP A 209 -10.57 -12.65 -0.71
C TRP A 209 -9.36 -13.58 -0.60
N ASN A 210 -8.89 -14.05 -1.74
CA ASN A 210 -7.74 -14.94 -1.79
C ASN A 210 -6.48 -14.27 -1.23
N GLY A 211 -5.74 -15.00 -0.40
CA GLY A 211 -4.51 -14.52 0.25
C GLY A 211 -4.74 -13.61 1.47
N VAL A 212 -5.99 -13.30 1.84
CA VAL A 212 -6.33 -12.54 3.04
C VAL A 212 -6.57 -13.49 4.21
N ALA A 213 -5.81 -13.33 5.31
CA ALA A 213 -5.85 -14.21 6.47
C ALA A 213 -6.61 -13.56 7.65
N LEU A 214 -7.90 -13.87 7.81
CA LEU A 214 -8.75 -13.35 8.88
C LEU A 214 -9.01 -14.40 9.96
N SER A 215 -9.10 -13.94 11.23
CA SER A 215 -9.51 -14.78 12.35
C SER A 215 -11.04 -14.73 12.54
N ASP A 216 -11.59 -15.75 13.21
CA ASP A 216 -13.00 -15.77 13.60
C ASP A 216 -13.34 -14.59 14.51
N GLU A 217 -12.41 -14.16 15.38
CA GLU A 217 -12.58 -12.96 16.19
C GLU A 217 -12.77 -11.73 15.31
N TYR A 218 -11.88 -11.51 14.31
CA TYR A 218 -12.02 -10.37 13.38
C TYR A 218 -13.37 -10.40 12.67
N LEU A 219 -13.81 -11.58 12.25
CA LEU A 219 -15.07 -11.75 11.55
C LEU A 219 -16.29 -11.67 12.46
N SER A 220 -16.18 -11.74 13.79
CA SER A 220 -17.32 -11.75 14.69
C SER A 220 -18.15 -10.45 14.67
N GLY A 221 -17.50 -9.29 14.41
CA GLY A 221 -18.18 -8.01 14.25
C GLY A 221 -17.22 -6.82 14.22
N PRO A 222 -17.74 -5.60 13.93
CA PRO A 222 -16.89 -4.41 13.77
C PRO A 222 -16.06 -4.05 15.00
N GLU A 223 -16.61 -4.21 16.19
CA GLU A 223 -15.90 -3.90 17.45
C GLU A 223 -14.74 -4.88 17.70
N ALA A 224 -14.97 -6.18 17.46
CA ALA A 224 -13.91 -7.18 17.54
C ALA A 224 -12.86 -6.96 16.47
N ALA A 225 -13.28 -6.69 15.24
CA ALA A 225 -12.37 -6.36 14.13
C ALA A 225 -11.53 -5.11 14.45
N GLU A 226 -12.11 -4.08 15.09
CA GLU A 226 -11.35 -2.89 15.51
C GLU A 226 -10.32 -3.23 16.59
N ARG A 227 -10.64 -4.07 17.57
CA ARG A 227 -9.67 -4.52 18.58
C ARG A 227 -8.49 -5.26 17.93
N VAL A 228 -8.79 -6.22 17.05
CA VAL A 228 -7.75 -6.96 16.32
C VAL A 228 -6.92 -6.04 15.41
N THR A 229 -7.56 -5.06 14.76
CA THR A 229 -6.84 -4.04 13.96
C THR A 229 -5.88 -3.23 14.83
N ARG A 230 -6.25 -2.86 16.06
CA ARG A 230 -5.34 -2.16 16.98
C ARG A 230 -4.13 -3.02 17.38
N GLN A 231 -4.34 -4.32 17.56
CA GLN A 231 -3.23 -5.26 17.80
C GLN A 231 -2.31 -5.37 16.58
N LEU A 232 -2.87 -5.45 15.37
CA LEU A 232 -2.11 -5.40 14.11
C LEU A 232 -1.26 -4.11 14.02
N LEU A 233 -1.85 -2.95 14.32
CA LEU A 233 -1.14 -1.68 14.31
C LEU A 233 -0.01 -1.61 15.35
N ALA A 234 -0.17 -2.26 16.50
CA ALA A 234 0.91 -2.38 17.49
C ALA A 234 2.09 -3.21 16.94
N VAL A 235 1.81 -4.31 16.21
CA VAL A 235 2.86 -5.07 15.51
C VAL A 235 3.53 -4.21 14.44
N TYR A 236 2.78 -3.44 13.66
CA TYR A 236 3.34 -2.53 12.67
C TYR A 236 4.25 -1.46 13.31
N ALA A 237 3.81 -0.85 14.41
CA ALA A 237 4.64 0.12 15.15
C ALA A 237 5.94 -0.49 15.68
N LYS A 238 5.89 -1.73 16.21
CA LYS A 238 7.07 -2.47 16.69
C LYS A 238 8.14 -2.66 15.61
N HIS A 239 7.73 -2.85 14.37
CA HIS A 239 8.61 -3.17 13.24
C HIS A 239 8.81 -2.00 12.25
N ASP A 240 8.40 -0.77 12.58
CA ASP A 240 8.43 0.40 11.70
C ASP A 240 7.75 0.13 10.35
N VAL A 241 6.60 -0.54 10.34
CA VAL A 241 5.78 -0.76 9.15
C VAL A 241 4.82 0.41 8.97
N ARG A 242 4.82 1.01 7.79
CA ARG A 242 3.88 2.08 7.45
C ARG A 242 2.52 1.50 7.08
N PRO A 243 1.42 1.87 7.74
CA PRO A 243 0.10 1.34 7.40
C PRO A 243 -0.41 1.85 6.04
N LEU A 244 -1.13 0.99 5.31
CA LEU A 244 -1.91 1.33 4.13
C LEU A 244 -3.39 1.03 4.39
N VAL A 245 -4.23 2.04 4.45
CA VAL A 245 -5.69 1.88 4.51
C VAL A 245 -6.21 1.64 3.10
N GLU A 246 -6.67 0.41 2.78
CA GLU A 246 -7.09 0.04 1.44
C GLU A 246 -8.56 -0.33 1.30
N ALA A 247 -9.11 -1.20 2.10
CA ALA A 247 -10.50 -1.65 1.95
C ALA A 247 -11.38 -1.28 3.16
N PRO A 248 -12.63 -0.97 2.97
CA PRO A 248 -13.40 -0.73 1.73
C PRO A 248 -13.11 0.64 1.09
N GLY A 249 -12.06 1.32 1.54
CA GLY A 249 -11.64 2.65 1.16
C GLY A 249 -12.28 3.76 1.99
N VAL A 250 -11.61 4.90 2.02
CA VAL A 250 -12.08 6.12 2.71
C VAL A 250 -12.90 6.94 1.71
N ARG A 251 -14.23 6.89 1.81
CA ARG A 251 -15.16 7.53 0.86
C ARG A 251 -16.05 8.57 1.49
N THR A 252 -16.23 8.51 2.79
CA THR A 252 -17.17 9.35 3.54
C THR A 252 -16.50 9.90 4.79
N ALA A 253 -17.09 10.95 5.37
CA ALA A 253 -16.66 11.48 6.67
C ALA A 253 -16.71 10.40 7.78
N LYS A 254 -17.64 9.42 7.68
CA LYS A 254 -17.69 8.30 8.63
C LYS A 254 -16.47 7.38 8.51
N ASP A 255 -16.04 7.08 7.28
CA ASP A 255 -14.84 6.28 7.07
C ASP A 255 -13.60 7.01 7.60
N LEU A 256 -13.52 8.32 7.33
CA LEU A 256 -12.45 9.17 7.84
C LEU A 256 -12.41 9.20 9.38
N ALA A 257 -13.57 9.27 10.03
CA ALA A 257 -13.66 9.19 11.49
C ALA A 257 -13.15 7.83 12.04
N VAL A 258 -13.35 6.72 11.31
CA VAL A 258 -12.79 5.42 11.68
C VAL A 258 -11.27 5.45 11.55
N VAL A 259 -10.73 6.03 10.47
CA VAL A 259 -9.28 6.19 10.30
C VAL A 259 -8.69 7.01 11.43
N SER A 260 -9.25 8.20 11.73
CA SER A 260 -8.78 9.05 12.84
C SER A 260 -8.83 8.34 14.19
N ARG A 261 -9.85 7.52 14.45
CA ARG A 261 -9.95 6.73 15.68
C ARG A 261 -8.91 5.61 15.78
N LEU A 262 -8.51 5.02 14.66
CA LEU A 262 -7.50 3.96 14.62
C LEU A 262 -6.08 4.50 14.67
N PHE A 263 -5.80 5.59 13.97
CA PHE A 263 -4.45 6.10 13.75
C PHE A 263 -4.12 7.38 14.53
N GLY A 264 -5.11 7.99 15.17
CA GLY A 264 -5.03 9.35 15.69
C GLY A 264 -5.25 10.39 14.58
N GLU A 265 -5.38 11.64 14.97
CA GLU A 265 -5.44 12.73 14.00
C GLU A 265 -4.05 12.97 13.41
N PRO A 266 -3.92 13.07 12.07
CA PRO A 266 -2.64 13.42 11.47
C PRO A 266 -2.22 14.82 11.91
N ALA A 267 -0.90 15.05 11.98
CA ALA A 267 -0.39 16.36 12.33
C ALA A 267 -0.93 17.44 11.37
N PRO A 268 -1.37 18.59 11.85
CA PRO A 268 -1.87 19.65 10.98
C PRO A 268 -0.77 20.04 9.98
N PRO A 269 -1.15 20.38 8.73
CA PRO A 269 -0.19 20.78 7.72
C PRO A 269 0.64 21.97 8.23
N ALA A 270 1.95 21.88 8.06
CA ALA A 270 2.82 23.01 8.34
C ALA A 270 2.30 24.22 7.57
N LYS A 271 1.99 25.32 8.27
CA LYS A 271 1.49 26.54 7.63
C LYS A 271 2.50 26.94 6.54
N LYS A 272 2.04 26.95 5.27
CA LYS A 272 2.85 27.51 4.17
C LYS A 272 3.24 28.91 4.59
N ARG A 273 4.53 29.15 4.87
CA ARG A 273 5.05 30.52 4.95
C ARG A 273 4.81 31.14 3.59
N ARG A 274 3.90 32.10 3.52
CA ARG A 274 3.80 32.99 2.34
C ARG A 274 5.14 33.72 2.27
N LEU A 275 5.93 33.38 1.29
CA LEU A 275 7.06 34.20 0.85
C LEU A 275 6.52 35.41 0.08
#